data_edf1b3ef751da8c182a3fc99ac96f87f
#
_entry.id   edf1b3ef751da8c182a3fc99ac96f87f
#
_cell.length_a   1.000
_cell.length_b   1.000
_cell.length_c   1.000
_cell.angle_alpha   90.00
_cell.angle_beta   90.00
_cell.angle_gamma   90.00
#
_symmetry.space_group_name_H-M   'P 1'
#
loop_
_entity.id
_entity.type
_entity.pdbx_description
1 polymer ?
#
loop_
_entity_poly.entity_id
_entity_poly.type
_entity_poly.pdbx_seq_one_letter_code
_entity_poly.pdbx_strand_id
1 'polypeptide(L)'
;MNLENILEQVFTPRIIESIIVAVVLFAVYFILKRIVNKVLLKTDKINIKAKNKREKKKNTYLKIVKSSLKYIYLLLILFIILQINGVNVSSIIAGVGVVSVIIGLALQDALKDIIMGVNVLVDDYFSLGDIVKIDDIEGKVVEIGIKNIKIRDIYTDNLFVIANRNISKAIVITDRFDIDIPLPYEENALEMEKILKEIIDTVKINEKIKEIKYVGINEFADSAIYY
;
A
#
# COMPACT_ATOMS: atom_id res chain seq x y z
N MET A 1 39.41 52.80 -12.84
CA MET A 1 38.29 52.21 -12.12
C MET A 1 38.89 51.40 -10.98
N ASN A 2 38.81 51.88 -9.74
CA ASN A 2 39.54 51.29 -8.61
C ASN A 2 38.95 49.94 -8.23
N LEU A 3 39.83 48.98 -7.91
CA LEU A 3 39.45 47.63 -7.46
C LEU A 3 38.48 47.65 -6.28
N GLU A 4 38.57 48.66 -5.40
CA GLU A 4 37.65 48.83 -4.28
C GLU A 4 36.21 49.09 -4.72
N ASN A 5 35.96 49.93 -5.73
CA ASN A 5 34.63 50.19 -6.28
C ASN A 5 34.02 48.97 -6.97
N ILE A 6 34.83 48.09 -7.54
CA ILE A 6 34.39 46.83 -8.12
C ILE A 6 34.03 45.83 -7.02
N LEU A 7 34.83 45.77 -5.97
CA LEU A 7 34.56 44.89 -4.82
C LEU A 7 33.28 45.30 -4.08
N GLU A 8 33.03 46.60 -3.83
CA GLU A 8 31.78 47.08 -3.23
C GLU A 8 30.55 46.83 -4.11
N GLN A 9 30.66 46.91 -5.44
CA GLN A 9 29.59 46.56 -6.35
C GLN A 9 29.31 45.05 -6.41
N VAL A 10 30.33 44.19 -6.29
CA VAL A 10 30.20 42.74 -6.29
C VAL A 10 29.75 42.18 -4.93
N PHE A 11 30.17 42.81 -3.83
CA PHE A 11 29.77 42.39 -2.46
C PHE A 11 28.58 43.16 -1.90
N THR A 12 27.56 43.38 -2.73
CA THR A 12 26.28 43.86 -2.19
C THR A 12 25.70 42.85 -1.20
N PRO A 13 25.05 43.31 -0.08
CA PRO A 13 24.44 42.41 0.89
C PRO A 13 23.56 41.30 0.28
N ARG A 14 22.87 41.63 -0.79
CA ARG A 14 22.02 40.67 -1.55
C ARG A 14 22.80 39.52 -2.19
N ILE A 15 24.00 39.80 -2.70
CA ILE A 15 24.84 38.76 -3.31
C ILE A 15 25.40 37.82 -2.24
N ILE A 16 25.81 38.40 -1.08
CA ILE A 16 26.28 37.60 0.06
C ILE A 16 25.15 36.71 0.58
N GLU A 17 23.95 37.25 0.77
CA GLU A 17 22.74 36.46 1.14
C GLU A 17 22.45 35.35 0.14
N SER A 18 22.50 35.64 -1.16
CA SER A 18 22.29 34.64 -2.21
C SER A 18 23.31 33.51 -2.12
N ILE A 19 24.58 33.82 -1.87
CA ILE A 19 25.66 32.82 -1.74
C ILE A 19 25.44 31.98 -0.48
N ILE A 20 25.11 32.60 0.66
CA ILE A 20 24.86 31.88 1.92
C ILE A 20 23.68 30.91 1.74
N VAL A 21 22.58 31.38 1.16
CA VAL A 21 21.40 30.54 0.90
C VAL A 21 21.73 29.41 -0.06
N ALA A 22 22.48 29.67 -1.13
CA ALA A 22 22.92 28.63 -2.07
C ALA A 22 23.77 27.55 -1.39
N VAL A 23 24.70 27.95 -0.48
CA VAL A 23 25.53 27.02 0.30
C VAL A 23 24.68 26.17 1.25
N VAL A 24 23.75 26.79 1.97
CA VAL A 24 22.85 26.07 2.89
C VAL A 24 21.98 25.05 2.11
N LEU A 25 21.39 25.48 1.00
CA LEU A 25 20.61 24.62 0.15
C LEU A 25 21.45 23.46 -0.43
N PHE A 26 22.69 23.74 -0.85
CA PHE A 26 23.61 22.71 -1.31
C PHE A 26 23.93 21.68 -0.21
N ALA A 27 24.11 22.11 1.03
CA ALA A 27 24.31 21.22 2.17
C ALA A 27 23.07 20.35 2.41
N VAL A 28 21.87 20.93 2.39
CA VAL A 28 20.59 20.19 2.50
C VAL A 28 20.44 19.16 1.38
N TYR A 29 20.74 19.53 0.14
CA TYR A 29 20.74 18.58 -0.99
C TYR A 29 21.70 17.42 -0.76
N PHE A 30 22.90 17.69 -0.27
CA PHE A 30 23.89 16.64 -0.02
C PHE A 30 23.45 15.69 1.07
N ILE A 31 22.82 16.22 2.12
CA ILE A 31 22.24 15.42 3.22
C ILE A 31 21.10 14.55 2.70
N LEU A 32 20.15 15.12 1.95
CA LEU A 32 19.04 14.37 1.35
C LEU A 32 19.53 13.28 0.40
N LYS A 33 20.51 13.61 -0.48
CA LYS A 33 21.14 12.64 -1.37
C LYS A 33 21.79 11.49 -0.60
N ARG A 34 22.42 11.79 0.55
CA ARG A 34 23.07 10.77 1.39
C ARG A 34 22.04 9.87 2.07
N ILE A 35 20.94 10.44 2.57
CA ILE A 35 19.82 9.71 3.19
C ILE A 35 19.18 8.78 2.16
N VAL A 36 18.79 9.31 0.98
CA VAL A 36 18.19 8.55 -0.10
C VAL A 36 19.10 7.40 -0.55
N ASN A 37 20.41 7.66 -0.72
CA ASN A 37 21.36 6.61 -1.07
C ASN A 37 21.49 5.56 0.05
N LYS A 38 21.52 5.95 1.33
CA LYS A 38 21.63 5.02 2.47
C LYS A 38 20.42 4.10 2.60
N VAL A 39 19.22 4.66 2.42
CA VAL A 39 17.96 3.89 2.46
C VAL A 39 17.89 2.90 1.30
N LEU A 40 18.29 3.32 0.09
CA LEU A 40 18.24 2.49 -1.11
C LEU A 40 19.31 1.40 -1.12
N LEU A 41 20.55 1.69 -0.67
CA LEU A 41 21.64 0.70 -0.59
C LEU A 41 21.41 -0.36 0.50
N LYS A 42 20.65 -0.04 1.56
CA LYS A 42 20.31 -1.02 2.58
C LYS A 42 19.39 -2.13 2.04
N THR A 43 18.56 -1.80 1.04
CA THR A 43 17.65 -2.76 0.39
C THR A 43 18.37 -3.71 -0.58
N ASP A 44 19.52 -3.31 -1.14
CA ASP A 44 20.27 -4.13 -2.12
C ASP A 44 21.06 -5.28 -1.47
N LYS A 45 21.37 -5.20 -0.16
CA LYS A 45 22.13 -6.25 0.55
C LYS A 45 21.31 -7.51 0.87
N ILE A 46 19.97 -7.46 0.79
CA ILE A 46 19.09 -8.55 1.19
C ILE A 46 18.79 -9.54 0.03
N ASN A 47 19.07 -9.20 -1.24
CA ASN A 47 18.64 -9.99 -2.39
C ASN A 47 19.76 -10.30 -3.41
N ILE A 48 20.80 -11.02 -2.99
CA ILE A 48 21.93 -11.40 -3.89
C ILE A 48 21.59 -12.55 -4.87
N LYS A 49 20.43 -13.22 -4.75
CA LYS A 49 20.11 -14.43 -5.55
C LYS A 49 19.10 -14.32 -6.69
N ALA A 50 18.47 -13.18 -6.93
CA ALA A 50 17.50 -12.99 -8.01
C ALA A 50 17.97 -12.00 -9.10
N LYS A 51 19.05 -12.37 -9.79
CA LYS A 51 19.66 -11.58 -10.87
C LYS A 51 18.90 -11.75 -12.18
N ASN A 52 18.23 -10.73 -12.74
CA ASN A 52 18.36 -10.26 -14.12
C ASN A 52 17.25 -9.34 -14.69
N LYS A 53 15.98 -9.48 -14.37
CA LYS A 53 14.94 -8.62 -15.01
C LYS A 53 14.28 -7.63 -14.04
N ARG A 54 14.17 -8.00 -12.77
CA ARG A 54 13.61 -7.15 -11.72
C ARG A 54 14.59 -6.05 -11.29
N GLU A 55 15.89 -6.33 -11.25
CA GLU A 55 16.93 -5.34 -10.89
C GLU A 55 17.03 -4.20 -11.91
N LYS A 56 16.94 -4.50 -13.23
CA LYS A 56 16.96 -3.45 -14.27
C LYS A 56 15.79 -2.49 -14.13
N LYS A 57 14.58 -3.00 -13.85
CA LYS A 57 13.39 -2.16 -13.61
C LYS A 57 13.58 -1.29 -12.37
N LYS A 58 14.01 -1.87 -11.25
CA LYS A 58 14.24 -1.16 -9.98
C LYS A 58 15.25 -0.01 -10.16
N ASN A 59 16.37 -0.25 -10.84
CA ASN A 59 17.40 0.76 -11.09
C ASN A 59 16.88 1.90 -11.98
N THR A 60 16.00 1.60 -12.94
CA THR A 60 15.37 2.62 -13.78
C THR A 60 14.44 3.52 -12.96
N TYR A 61 13.57 2.94 -12.11
CA TYR A 61 12.70 3.74 -11.22
C TYR A 61 13.50 4.63 -10.27
N LEU A 62 14.54 4.09 -9.65
CA LEU A 62 15.42 4.86 -8.77
C LEU A 62 16.12 6.02 -9.49
N LYS A 63 16.54 5.80 -10.73
CA LYS A 63 17.15 6.84 -11.56
C LYS A 63 16.15 7.95 -11.90
N ILE A 64 14.91 7.59 -12.23
CA ILE A 64 13.83 8.56 -12.51
C ILE A 64 13.55 9.40 -11.26
N VAL A 65 13.32 8.77 -10.10
CA VAL A 65 13.05 9.47 -8.84
C VAL A 65 14.18 10.42 -8.46
N LYS A 66 15.45 9.96 -8.55
CA LYS A 66 16.62 10.82 -8.29
C LYS A 66 16.70 12.01 -9.23
N SER A 67 16.42 11.79 -10.51
CA SER A 67 16.44 12.86 -11.51
C SER A 67 15.32 13.87 -11.26
N SER A 68 14.11 13.42 -10.97
CA SER A 68 12.98 14.29 -10.64
C SER A 68 13.27 15.15 -9.41
N LEU A 69 13.78 14.56 -8.33
CA LEU A 69 14.17 15.29 -7.12
C LEU A 69 15.25 16.33 -7.41
N LYS A 70 16.22 16.00 -8.27
CA LYS A 70 17.26 16.96 -8.68
C LYS A 70 16.67 18.16 -9.42
N TYR A 71 15.75 17.95 -10.34
CA TYR A 71 15.16 19.05 -11.10
C TYR A 71 14.23 19.92 -10.23
N ILE A 72 13.44 19.33 -9.34
CA ILE A 72 12.62 20.07 -8.38
C ILE A 72 13.52 20.94 -7.49
N TYR A 73 14.62 20.38 -6.99
CA TYR A 73 15.58 21.09 -6.17
C TYR A 73 16.22 22.26 -6.92
N LEU A 74 16.65 22.06 -8.18
CA LEU A 74 17.22 23.13 -9.02
C LEU A 74 16.21 24.25 -9.26
N LEU A 75 14.95 23.91 -9.49
CA LEU A 75 13.86 24.89 -9.67
C LEU A 75 13.64 25.72 -8.40
N LEU A 76 13.64 25.09 -7.21
CA LEU A 76 13.51 25.77 -5.93
C LEU A 76 14.67 26.76 -5.70
N ILE A 77 15.91 26.35 -5.96
CA ILE A 77 17.08 27.23 -5.86
C ILE A 77 16.93 28.42 -6.80
N LEU A 78 16.55 28.19 -8.05
CA LEU A 78 16.34 29.25 -9.03
C LEU A 78 15.33 30.29 -8.52
N PHE A 79 14.20 29.86 -7.99
CA PHE A 79 13.19 30.77 -7.45
C PHE A 79 13.69 31.58 -6.25
N ILE A 80 14.42 30.95 -5.34
CA ILE A 80 14.99 31.62 -4.19
C ILE A 80 16.02 32.67 -4.61
N ILE A 81 16.91 32.34 -5.54
CA ILE A 81 17.91 33.29 -6.06
C ILE A 81 17.23 34.48 -6.75
N LEU A 82 16.24 34.23 -7.60
CA LEU A 82 15.48 35.30 -8.26
C LEU A 82 14.81 36.23 -7.21
N GLN A 83 14.21 35.65 -6.19
CA GLN A 83 13.53 36.42 -5.13
C GLN A 83 14.49 37.32 -4.35
N ILE A 84 15.67 36.82 -3.96
CA ILE A 84 16.72 37.59 -3.25
C ILE A 84 17.20 38.74 -4.14
N ASN A 85 17.29 38.53 -5.43
CA ASN A 85 17.69 39.56 -6.39
C ASN A 85 16.58 40.54 -6.76
N GLY A 86 15.43 40.50 -6.08
CA GLY A 86 14.32 41.45 -6.22
C GLY A 86 13.35 41.12 -7.35
N VAL A 87 13.47 39.96 -7.99
CA VAL A 87 12.49 39.50 -8.99
C VAL A 87 11.26 38.93 -8.28
N ASN A 88 10.10 39.45 -8.55
CA ASN A 88 8.85 38.95 -7.96
C ASN A 88 8.44 37.63 -8.63
N VAL A 89 8.69 36.52 -7.93
CA VAL A 89 8.36 35.16 -8.39
C VAL A 89 6.97 34.70 -7.93
N SER A 90 6.21 35.54 -7.21
CA SER A 90 4.92 35.15 -6.61
C SER A 90 3.92 34.62 -7.64
N SER A 91 3.82 35.27 -8.81
CA SER A 91 2.93 34.84 -9.89
C SER A 91 3.34 33.48 -10.47
N ILE A 92 4.64 33.22 -10.56
CA ILE A 92 5.16 31.93 -11.05
C ILE A 92 4.87 30.83 -10.02
N ILE A 93 5.11 31.11 -8.75
CA ILE A 93 4.81 30.16 -7.65
C ILE A 93 3.30 29.86 -7.60
N ALA A 94 2.44 30.87 -7.75
CA ALA A 94 1.01 30.69 -7.82
C ALA A 94 0.60 29.77 -8.98
N GLY A 95 1.15 29.99 -10.18
CA GLY A 95 0.92 29.14 -11.35
C GLY A 95 1.39 27.68 -11.12
N VAL A 96 2.59 27.49 -10.57
CA VAL A 96 3.10 26.17 -10.21
C VAL A 96 2.23 25.50 -9.14
N GLY A 97 1.65 26.28 -8.21
CA GLY A 97 0.70 25.81 -7.22
C GLY A 97 -0.55 25.19 -7.84
N VAL A 98 -1.15 25.87 -8.82
CA VAL A 98 -2.32 25.36 -9.57
C VAL A 98 -1.98 24.06 -10.30
N VAL A 99 -0.85 24.02 -11.00
CA VAL A 99 -0.38 22.80 -11.70
C VAL A 99 -0.16 21.66 -10.71
N SER A 100 0.40 21.96 -9.52
CA SER A 100 0.63 20.97 -8.47
C SER A 100 -0.66 20.35 -7.94
N VAL A 101 -1.75 21.13 -7.82
CA VAL A 101 -3.07 20.62 -7.44
C VAL A 101 -3.60 19.67 -8.52
N ILE A 102 -3.49 20.03 -9.80
CA ILE A 102 -3.93 19.16 -10.91
C ILE A 102 -3.18 17.83 -10.90
N ILE A 103 -1.85 17.89 -10.72
CA ILE A 103 -1.02 16.67 -10.62
C ILE A 103 -1.40 15.85 -9.38
N GLY A 104 -1.66 16.51 -8.25
CA GLY A 104 -2.08 15.85 -7.01
C GLY A 104 -3.40 15.10 -7.19
N LEU A 105 -4.38 15.72 -7.83
CA LEU A 105 -5.65 15.07 -8.16
C LEU A 105 -5.46 13.88 -9.12
N ALA A 106 -4.60 14.04 -10.13
CA ALA A 106 -4.30 12.94 -11.06
C ALA A 106 -3.62 11.73 -10.38
N LEU A 107 -2.85 11.97 -9.30
CA LEU A 107 -2.14 10.93 -8.54
C LEU A 107 -2.93 10.43 -7.32
N GLN A 108 -4.11 10.99 -7.04
CA GLN A 108 -4.89 10.70 -5.85
C GLN A 108 -5.16 9.21 -5.64
N ASP A 109 -5.55 8.51 -6.69
CA ASP A 109 -5.84 7.08 -6.61
C ASP A 109 -4.60 6.22 -6.32
N ALA A 110 -3.48 6.59 -6.91
CA ALA A 110 -2.22 5.89 -6.62
C ALA A 110 -1.77 6.09 -5.16
N LEU A 111 -2.04 7.27 -4.60
CA LEU A 111 -1.76 7.57 -3.19
C LEU A 111 -2.69 6.80 -2.25
N LYS A 112 -3.99 6.71 -2.58
CA LYS A 112 -4.95 5.87 -1.85
C LYS A 112 -4.52 4.40 -1.82
N ASP A 113 -4.05 3.85 -2.96
CA ASP A 113 -3.53 2.49 -3.03
C ASP A 113 -2.38 2.27 -2.05
N ILE A 114 -1.43 3.21 -2.01
CA ILE A 114 -0.25 3.12 -1.13
C ILE A 114 -0.66 3.20 0.34
N ILE A 115 -1.50 4.16 0.70
CA ILE A 115 -1.97 4.34 2.08
C ILE A 115 -2.71 3.08 2.55
N MET A 116 -3.63 2.56 1.74
CA MET A 116 -4.38 1.35 2.09
C MET A 116 -3.47 0.13 2.18
N GLY A 117 -2.49 -0.02 1.27
CA GLY A 117 -1.52 -1.11 1.36
C GLY A 117 -0.65 -1.05 2.62
N VAL A 118 -0.30 0.14 3.08
CA VAL A 118 0.41 0.33 4.36
C VAL A 118 -0.51 -0.02 5.54
N ASN A 119 -1.78 0.41 5.52
CA ASN A 119 -2.74 0.09 6.59
C ASN A 119 -2.95 -1.42 6.73
N VAL A 120 -3.15 -2.14 5.61
CA VAL A 120 -3.27 -3.61 5.63
C VAL A 120 -2.08 -4.26 6.34
N LEU A 121 -0.86 -3.75 6.10
CA LEU A 121 0.37 -4.32 6.68
C LEU A 121 0.62 -3.90 8.14
N VAL A 122 0.26 -2.67 8.50
CA VAL A 122 0.54 -2.12 9.84
C VAL A 122 -0.52 -2.56 10.84
N ASP A 123 -1.78 -2.56 10.42
CA ASP A 123 -2.92 -2.90 11.26
C ASP A 123 -3.26 -4.40 11.20
N ASP A 124 -2.50 -5.18 10.40
CA ASP A 124 -2.62 -6.64 10.24
C ASP A 124 -4.07 -7.08 9.95
N TYR A 125 -4.71 -6.44 8.97
CA TYR A 125 -6.10 -6.75 8.61
C TYR A 125 -6.28 -8.19 8.18
N PHE A 126 -5.31 -8.74 7.46
CA PHE A 126 -5.16 -10.14 7.06
C PHE A 126 -3.72 -10.40 6.63
N SER A 127 -3.30 -11.64 6.69
CA SER A 127 -1.94 -12.08 6.41
C SER A 127 -1.83 -12.93 5.14
N LEU A 128 -0.60 -13.17 4.68
CA LEU A 128 -0.34 -14.09 3.57
C LEU A 128 -0.79 -15.49 3.95
N GLY A 129 -1.65 -16.08 3.13
CA GLY A 129 -2.17 -17.42 3.35
C GLY A 129 -3.58 -17.45 3.92
N ASP A 130 -4.08 -16.34 4.47
CA ASP A 130 -5.45 -16.24 4.95
C ASP A 130 -6.45 -16.38 3.79
N ILE A 131 -7.61 -16.94 4.09
CA ILE A 131 -8.76 -16.93 3.18
C ILE A 131 -9.57 -15.69 3.50
N VAL A 132 -9.74 -14.84 2.50
CA VAL A 132 -10.48 -13.58 2.64
C VAL A 132 -11.56 -13.47 1.59
N LYS A 133 -12.64 -12.79 1.95
CA LYS A 133 -13.67 -12.35 1.02
C LYS A 133 -13.64 -10.83 0.92
N ILE A 134 -13.39 -10.33 -0.28
CA ILE A 134 -13.39 -8.90 -0.62
C ILE A 134 -14.38 -8.73 -1.75
N ASP A 135 -15.46 -7.98 -1.50
CA ASP A 135 -16.63 -7.90 -2.37
C ASP A 135 -17.14 -9.32 -2.71
N ASP A 136 -17.18 -9.68 -4.00
CA ASP A 136 -17.63 -11.01 -4.48
C ASP A 136 -16.47 -12.00 -4.67
N ILE A 137 -15.23 -11.61 -4.37
CA ILE A 137 -14.04 -12.44 -4.54
C ILE A 137 -13.68 -13.11 -3.24
N GLU A 138 -13.75 -14.44 -3.21
CA GLU A 138 -13.33 -15.26 -2.09
C GLU A 138 -12.12 -16.09 -2.47
N GLY A 139 -11.06 -16.02 -1.66
CA GLY A 139 -9.86 -16.76 -1.98
C GLY A 139 -8.72 -16.55 -1.01
N LYS A 140 -7.63 -17.28 -1.28
CA LYS A 140 -6.40 -17.24 -0.48
C LYS A 140 -5.52 -16.06 -0.88
N VAL A 141 -5.07 -15.29 0.11
CA VAL A 141 -4.11 -14.20 -0.10
C VAL A 141 -2.74 -14.78 -0.46
N VAL A 142 -2.28 -14.52 -1.67
CA VAL A 142 -0.99 -15.02 -2.18
C VAL A 142 0.11 -13.96 -2.24
N GLU A 143 -0.27 -12.68 -2.29
CA GLU A 143 0.69 -11.56 -2.26
C GLU A 143 0.02 -10.30 -1.73
N ILE A 144 0.70 -9.61 -0.81
CA ILE A 144 0.31 -8.28 -0.31
C ILE A 144 1.35 -7.29 -0.83
N GLY A 145 0.94 -6.41 -1.72
CA GLY A 145 1.77 -5.37 -2.31
C GLY A 145 1.37 -3.98 -1.84
N ILE A 146 2.25 -3.00 -2.06
CA ILE A 146 1.99 -1.60 -1.68
C ILE A 146 0.79 -1.01 -2.44
N LYS A 147 0.53 -1.44 -3.69
CA LYS A 147 -0.54 -0.90 -4.54
C LYS A 147 -1.69 -1.87 -4.80
N ASN A 148 -1.45 -3.15 -4.68
CA ASN A 148 -2.42 -4.19 -4.94
C ASN A 148 -2.15 -5.42 -4.08
N ILE A 149 -3.20 -6.18 -3.84
CA ILE A 149 -3.13 -7.54 -3.31
C ILE A 149 -3.46 -8.53 -4.43
N LYS A 150 -3.00 -9.76 -4.27
CA LYS A 150 -3.35 -10.88 -5.14
C LYS A 150 -4.02 -11.96 -4.33
N ILE A 151 -5.18 -12.36 -4.78
CA ILE A 151 -6.01 -13.39 -4.18
C ILE A 151 -6.18 -14.51 -5.19
N ARG A 152 -5.98 -15.74 -4.76
CA ARG A 152 -6.24 -16.93 -5.55
C ARG A 152 -7.58 -17.50 -5.13
N ASP A 153 -8.52 -17.48 -6.04
CA ASP A 153 -9.86 -18.04 -5.85
C ASP A 153 -9.78 -19.52 -5.46
N ILE A 154 -10.53 -19.92 -4.44
CA ILE A 154 -10.50 -21.29 -3.91
C ILE A 154 -11.26 -22.30 -4.80
N TYR A 155 -12.18 -21.83 -5.63
CA TYR A 155 -13.01 -22.69 -6.49
C TYR A 155 -12.45 -22.81 -7.90
N THR A 156 -11.98 -21.70 -8.49
CA THR A 156 -11.57 -21.64 -9.90
C THR A 156 -10.07 -21.62 -10.10
N ASP A 157 -9.28 -21.48 -9.02
CA ASP A 157 -7.82 -21.27 -9.03
C ASP A 157 -7.38 -20.00 -9.79
N ASN A 158 -8.31 -19.11 -10.15
CA ASN A 158 -8.01 -17.86 -10.82
C ASN A 158 -7.27 -16.90 -9.89
N LEU A 159 -6.35 -16.13 -10.47
CA LEU A 159 -5.60 -15.11 -9.73
C LEU A 159 -6.23 -13.74 -9.94
N PHE A 160 -6.87 -13.20 -8.91
CA PHE A 160 -7.39 -11.84 -8.87
C PHE A 160 -6.33 -10.87 -8.39
N VAL A 161 -6.23 -9.72 -9.06
CA VAL A 161 -5.36 -8.61 -8.68
C VAL A 161 -6.25 -7.42 -8.34
N ILE A 162 -6.34 -7.09 -7.06
CA ILE A 162 -7.22 -6.05 -6.53
C ILE A 162 -6.38 -4.84 -6.14
N ALA A 163 -6.73 -3.65 -6.63
CA ALA A 163 -6.11 -2.41 -6.19
C ALA A 163 -6.46 -2.15 -4.72
N ASN A 164 -5.47 -1.78 -3.91
CA ASN A 164 -5.67 -1.64 -2.47
C ASN A 164 -6.78 -0.63 -2.11
N ARG A 165 -6.95 0.44 -2.92
CA ARG A 165 -8.02 1.43 -2.73
C ARG A 165 -9.44 0.86 -2.81
N ASN A 166 -9.60 -0.31 -3.45
CA ASN A 166 -10.89 -0.98 -3.60
C ASN A 166 -11.21 -1.90 -2.41
N ILE A 167 -10.32 -2.01 -1.43
CA ILE A 167 -10.55 -2.79 -0.22
C ILE A 167 -11.35 -1.92 0.76
N SER A 168 -12.66 -1.83 0.56
CA SER A 168 -13.53 -1.10 1.49
C SER A 168 -13.94 -1.95 2.70
N LYS A 169 -14.05 -3.26 2.50
CA LYS A 169 -14.37 -4.26 3.50
C LYS A 169 -13.66 -5.56 3.14
N ALA A 170 -13.04 -6.18 4.12
CA ALA A 170 -12.50 -7.53 4.01
C ALA A 170 -13.10 -8.38 5.13
N ILE A 171 -13.53 -9.59 4.79
CA ILE A 171 -13.96 -10.60 5.76
C ILE A 171 -12.85 -11.65 5.75
N VAL A 172 -12.21 -11.85 6.89
CA VAL A 172 -11.27 -12.96 7.06
C VAL A 172 -12.08 -14.19 7.41
N ILE A 173 -12.03 -15.18 6.52
CA ILE A 173 -12.72 -16.45 6.72
C ILE A 173 -11.80 -17.31 7.58
N THR A 174 -12.21 -17.49 8.82
CA THR A 174 -11.55 -18.45 9.72
C THR A 174 -11.84 -19.86 9.21
N ASP A 175 -11.00 -20.82 9.58
CA ASP A 175 -11.12 -22.26 9.23
C ASP A 175 -12.38 -22.91 9.83
N ARG A 176 -13.55 -22.31 9.57
CA ARG A 176 -14.86 -22.79 9.99
C ARG A 176 -15.60 -23.27 8.75
N PHE A 177 -16.06 -24.50 8.79
CA PHE A 177 -16.96 -25.09 7.81
C PHE A 177 -18.32 -25.29 8.46
N ASP A 178 -19.35 -24.73 7.85
CA ASP A 178 -20.72 -25.04 8.21
C ASP A 178 -21.18 -26.16 7.25
N ILE A 179 -21.75 -27.22 7.80
CA ILE A 179 -22.25 -28.36 7.05
C ILE A 179 -23.76 -28.38 7.29
N ASP A 180 -24.52 -28.15 6.23
CA ASP A 180 -25.96 -28.25 6.25
C ASP A 180 -26.39 -29.67 5.94
N ILE A 181 -27.15 -30.28 6.85
CA ILE A 181 -27.66 -31.65 6.70
C ILE A 181 -29.15 -31.55 6.39
N PRO A 182 -29.58 -31.83 5.14
CA PRO A 182 -31.00 -31.82 4.79
C PRO A 182 -31.71 -33.06 5.37
N LEU A 183 -32.75 -32.83 6.15
CA LEU A 183 -33.59 -33.88 6.68
C LEU A 183 -35.05 -33.67 6.24
N PRO A 184 -35.78 -34.73 5.87
CA PRO A 184 -37.17 -34.62 5.44
C PRO A 184 -38.08 -34.16 6.57
N TYR A 185 -39.19 -33.51 6.21
CA TYR A 185 -40.18 -32.97 7.17
C TYR A 185 -40.94 -34.06 7.93
N GLU A 186 -40.98 -35.26 7.42
CA GLU A 186 -41.66 -36.41 8.07
C GLU A 186 -40.94 -36.87 9.33
N GLU A 187 -39.68 -36.57 9.48
CA GLU A 187 -38.89 -36.97 10.64
C GLU A 187 -39.16 -36.06 11.86
N ASN A 188 -39.08 -36.66 13.04
CA ASN A 188 -39.22 -35.89 14.26
C ASN A 188 -37.99 -35.01 14.53
N ALA A 189 -38.13 -33.69 14.44
CA ALA A 189 -37.07 -32.74 14.64
C ALA A 189 -36.28 -32.91 15.94
N LEU A 190 -36.98 -33.21 17.06
CA LEU A 190 -36.34 -33.42 18.36
C LEU A 190 -35.50 -34.68 18.42
N GLU A 191 -35.94 -35.73 17.73
CA GLU A 191 -35.22 -36.99 17.65
C GLU A 191 -33.97 -36.85 16.75
N MET A 192 -34.12 -36.16 15.61
CA MET A 192 -33.03 -35.86 14.73
C MET A 192 -31.97 -35.00 15.40
N GLU A 193 -32.37 -33.97 16.12
CA GLU A 193 -31.42 -33.14 16.88
C GLU A 193 -30.63 -33.96 17.90
N LYS A 194 -31.27 -34.90 18.57
CA LYS A 194 -30.59 -35.80 19.52
C LYS A 194 -29.59 -36.70 18.83
N ILE A 195 -29.96 -37.30 17.68
CA ILE A 195 -29.06 -38.14 16.88
C ILE A 195 -27.88 -37.36 16.39
N LEU A 196 -28.09 -36.11 15.87
CA LEU A 196 -27.00 -35.26 15.39
C LEU A 196 -26.00 -34.91 16.52
N LYS A 197 -26.50 -34.65 17.72
CA LYS A 197 -25.64 -34.40 18.89
C LYS A 197 -24.86 -35.65 19.29
N GLU A 198 -25.48 -36.83 19.28
CA GLU A 198 -24.80 -38.10 19.55
C GLU A 198 -23.71 -38.40 18.50
N ILE A 199 -23.95 -38.09 17.21
CA ILE A 199 -22.96 -38.23 16.16
C ILE A 199 -21.78 -37.29 16.43
N ILE A 200 -22.04 -36.03 16.76
CA ILE A 200 -20.99 -35.04 17.03
C ILE A 200 -20.10 -35.50 18.20
N ASP A 201 -20.70 -36.03 19.27
CA ASP A 201 -19.96 -36.52 20.44
C ASP A 201 -19.10 -37.75 20.11
N THR A 202 -19.45 -38.51 19.05
CA THR A 202 -18.66 -39.67 18.62
C THR A 202 -17.54 -39.31 17.64
N VAL A 203 -17.58 -38.15 17.00
CA VAL A 203 -16.54 -37.70 16.05
C VAL A 203 -15.27 -37.37 16.83
N LYS A 204 -14.17 -38.06 16.47
CA LYS A 204 -12.88 -37.80 17.09
C LYS A 204 -12.31 -36.48 16.59
N ILE A 205 -12.10 -35.56 17.54
CA ILE A 205 -11.32 -34.34 17.30
C ILE A 205 -9.86 -34.74 17.05
N ASN A 206 -9.24 -34.16 16.04
CA ASN A 206 -7.84 -34.41 15.68
C ASN A 206 -7.13 -33.09 15.33
N GLU A 207 -5.86 -33.15 14.91
CA GLU A 207 -5.07 -31.96 14.58
C GLU A 207 -5.72 -31.09 13.46
N LYS A 208 -6.57 -31.65 12.62
CA LYS A 208 -7.28 -30.94 11.54
C LYS A 208 -8.63 -30.39 11.96
N ILE A 209 -9.31 -31.03 12.92
CA ILE A 209 -10.62 -30.63 13.44
C ILE A 209 -10.46 -30.26 14.90
N LYS A 210 -10.49 -28.98 15.18
CA LYS A 210 -10.31 -28.43 16.55
C LYS A 210 -11.58 -28.51 17.39
N GLU A 211 -12.72 -28.28 16.75
CA GLU A 211 -14.02 -28.23 17.42
C GLU A 211 -15.13 -28.61 16.41
N ILE A 212 -16.15 -29.32 16.88
CA ILE A 212 -17.38 -29.54 16.14
C ILE A 212 -18.50 -29.08 17.06
N LYS A 213 -19.41 -28.29 16.52
CA LYS A 213 -20.48 -27.70 17.30
C LYS A 213 -21.79 -27.77 16.54
N TYR A 214 -22.84 -28.26 17.22
CA TYR A 214 -24.21 -28.17 16.71
C TYR A 214 -24.71 -26.73 16.83
N VAL A 215 -25.17 -26.15 15.73
CA VAL A 215 -25.60 -24.73 15.68
C VAL A 215 -27.13 -24.64 15.74
N GLY A 216 -27.85 -25.62 15.22
CA GLY A 216 -29.30 -25.65 15.18
C GLY A 216 -29.85 -25.75 13.77
N ILE A 217 -31.13 -25.46 13.61
CA ILE A 217 -31.78 -25.41 12.29
C ILE A 217 -31.34 -24.14 11.58
N ASN A 218 -30.81 -24.29 10.34
CA ASN A 218 -30.38 -23.19 9.53
C ASN A 218 -31.51 -22.65 8.64
N GLU A 219 -32.24 -23.55 7.97
CA GLU A 219 -33.28 -23.16 7.01
C GLU A 219 -34.41 -24.17 6.93
N PHE A 220 -35.62 -23.69 6.68
CA PHE A 220 -36.79 -24.49 6.28
C PHE A 220 -36.97 -24.30 4.77
N ALA A 221 -36.46 -25.22 3.97
CA ALA A 221 -36.59 -25.19 2.52
C ALA A 221 -37.85 -25.94 2.06
N ASP A 222 -38.17 -25.88 0.76
CA ASP A 222 -39.42 -26.45 0.21
C ASP A 222 -39.60 -27.96 0.49
N SER A 223 -38.51 -28.72 0.58
CA SER A 223 -38.52 -30.20 0.66
C SER A 223 -37.75 -30.78 1.84
N ALA A 224 -37.04 -29.95 2.61
CA ALA A 224 -36.20 -30.39 3.73
C ALA A 224 -35.98 -29.29 4.76
N ILE A 225 -35.65 -29.71 6.00
CA ILE A 225 -35.13 -28.85 7.05
C ILE A 225 -33.61 -29.02 7.06
N TYR A 226 -32.86 -27.92 6.94
CA TYR A 226 -31.41 -27.93 7.03
C TYR A 226 -30.96 -27.65 8.47
N TYR A 227 -30.15 -28.57 9.00
CA TYR A 227 -29.57 -28.53 10.33
C TYR A 227 -28.09 -28.22 10.29
#